data_a703ca275499f840888e6a419b0fcb62
#
_entry.id   a703ca275499f840888e6a419b0fcb62
#
_cell.length_a   1.000
_cell.length_b   1.000
_cell.length_c   1.000
_cell.angle_alpha   90.00
_cell.angle_beta   90.00
_cell.angle_gamma   90.00
#
_symmetry.space_group_name_H-M   'P 1'
#
loop_
_entity.id
_entity.type
_entity.pdbx_description
1 polymer ?
#
loop_
_entity_poly.entity_id
_entity_poly.type
_entity_poly.pdbx_seq_one_letter_code
_entity_poly.pdbx_strand_id
1 'polypeptide(L)'
;GLAGVFLAGFLAICAMILPGISGSFILVLLGMYSTVLAAVNNLDIALLLVLMVGAVSGLLCFSRLLHCLLRRFHQPTMALLTGFLFGSLAVVWPWKRVLQWVQGSDGQLKPAQQLPVSPLEYQVYTGQDPQLWWCLGLMLIGFAAVWLVHARWGDA
;
A
#
# COMPACT_ATOMS: atom_id res chain seq x y z
N GLY A 1 -8.59 23.53 0.49
CA GLY A 1 -10.02 23.72 0.23
C GLY A 1 -10.74 22.39 0.05
N LEU A 2 -12.07 22.39 0.18
CA LEU A 2 -12.91 21.18 0.11
C LEU A 2 -12.71 20.36 -1.20
N ALA A 3 -12.46 21.04 -2.31
CA ALA A 3 -12.15 20.39 -3.59
C ALA A 3 -10.87 19.56 -3.52
N GLY A 4 -9.85 20.03 -2.81
CA GLY A 4 -8.61 19.25 -2.59
C GLY A 4 -8.86 17.99 -1.76
N VAL A 5 -9.71 18.07 -0.74
CA VAL A 5 -10.08 16.92 0.10
C VAL A 5 -10.88 15.89 -0.70
N PHE A 6 -11.81 16.36 -1.54
CA PHE A 6 -12.56 15.48 -2.45
C PHE A 6 -11.63 14.72 -3.41
N LEU A 7 -10.72 15.45 -4.08
CA LEU A 7 -9.73 14.84 -4.98
C LEU A 7 -8.78 13.90 -4.26
N ALA A 8 -8.38 14.23 -3.04
CA ALA A 8 -7.54 13.37 -2.22
C ALA A 8 -8.24 12.04 -1.89
N GLY A 9 -9.51 12.07 -1.49
CA GLY A 9 -10.32 10.88 -1.27
C GLY A 9 -10.49 10.05 -2.55
N PHE A 10 -10.79 10.72 -3.66
CA PHE A 10 -10.94 10.08 -4.97
C PHE A 10 -9.66 9.35 -5.41
N LEU A 11 -8.52 10.02 -5.38
CA LEU A 11 -7.24 9.44 -5.80
C LEU A 11 -6.73 8.38 -4.84
N ALA A 12 -6.92 8.57 -3.53
CA ALA A 12 -6.49 7.61 -2.53
C ALA A 12 -7.19 6.26 -2.71
N ILE A 13 -8.51 6.25 -2.94
CA ILE A 13 -9.24 4.99 -3.16
C ILE A 13 -8.89 4.33 -4.50
N CYS A 14 -8.69 5.11 -5.56
CA CYS A 14 -8.21 4.58 -6.84
C CYS A 14 -6.87 3.86 -6.68
N ALA A 15 -5.96 4.45 -5.93
CA ALA A 15 -4.65 3.85 -5.66
C ALA A 15 -4.75 2.58 -4.80
N MET A 16 -5.67 2.53 -3.82
CA MET A 16 -5.86 1.34 -2.97
C MET A 16 -6.37 0.12 -3.73
N ILE A 17 -7.07 0.31 -4.84
CA ILE A 17 -7.53 -0.81 -5.68
C ILE A 17 -6.33 -1.44 -6.41
N LEU A 18 -5.29 -0.66 -6.68
CA LEU A 18 -4.07 -1.18 -7.30
C LEU A 18 -3.23 -1.93 -6.25
N PRO A 19 -2.82 -3.17 -6.53
CA PRO A 19 -2.04 -3.96 -5.59
C PRO A 19 -0.67 -3.29 -5.33
N GLY A 20 -0.32 -3.17 -4.05
CA GLY A 20 0.98 -2.64 -3.64
C GLY A 20 1.02 -1.12 -3.40
N ILE A 21 -0.08 -0.40 -3.58
CA ILE A 21 -0.17 1.04 -3.31
C ILE A 21 -1.10 1.29 -2.10
N SER A 22 -0.63 2.11 -1.17
CA SER A 22 -1.39 2.49 0.02
C SER A 22 -2.09 3.84 -0.18
N GLY A 23 -3.39 3.93 0.13
CA GLY A 23 -4.14 5.18 0.07
C GLY A 23 -3.61 6.26 1.02
N SER A 24 -3.12 5.88 2.20
CA SER A 24 -2.47 6.82 3.11
C SER A 24 -1.20 7.42 2.53
N PHE A 25 -0.43 6.64 1.79
CA PHE A 25 0.74 7.14 1.06
C PHE A 25 0.36 8.19 0.01
N ILE A 26 -0.73 7.97 -0.72
CA ILE A 26 -1.25 8.97 -1.67
C ILE A 26 -1.67 10.26 -0.94
N LEU A 27 -2.34 10.14 0.22
CA LEU A 27 -2.69 11.31 1.02
C LEU A 27 -1.45 12.10 1.49
N VAL A 28 -0.36 11.40 1.82
CA VAL A 28 0.93 12.03 2.18
C VAL A 28 1.52 12.76 0.97
N LEU A 29 1.55 12.12 -0.20
CA LEU A 29 2.06 12.73 -1.45
C LEU A 29 1.28 13.98 -1.85
N LEU A 30 -0.04 13.99 -1.62
CA LEU A 30 -0.90 15.14 -1.89
C LEU A 30 -0.82 16.22 -0.80
N GLY A 31 -0.06 16.00 0.28
CA GLY A 31 0.02 16.89 1.43
C GLY A 31 -1.28 17.00 2.24
N MET A 32 -2.23 16.07 2.03
CA MET A 32 -3.55 16.10 2.67
C MET A 32 -3.66 15.19 3.90
N TYR A 33 -2.63 14.40 4.19
CA TYR A 33 -2.66 13.46 5.30
C TYR A 33 -2.89 14.14 6.66
N SER A 34 -2.18 15.22 6.94
CA SER A 34 -2.34 15.98 8.19
C SER A 34 -3.73 16.62 8.30
N THR A 35 -4.29 17.12 7.19
CA THR A 35 -5.63 17.69 7.14
C THR A 35 -6.69 16.64 7.44
N VAL A 36 -6.58 15.46 6.84
CA VAL A 36 -7.51 14.35 7.09
C VAL A 36 -7.39 13.84 8.53
N LEU A 37 -6.17 13.72 9.04
CA LEU A 37 -5.94 13.29 10.43
C LEU A 37 -6.50 14.30 11.43
N ALA A 38 -6.33 15.59 11.18
CA ALA A 38 -6.92 16.66 12.00
C ALA A 38 -8.46 16.62 11.97
N ALA A 39 -9.04 16.38 10.78
CA ALA A 39 -10.49 16.25 10.65
C ALA A 39 -11.05 15.05 11.43
N VAL A 40 -10.34 13.92 11.46
CA VAL A 40 -10.71 12.76 12.27
C VAL A 40 -10.61 13.09 13.77
N ASN A 41 -9.52 13.71 14.21
CA ASN A 41 -9.31 14.05 15.63
C ASN A 41 -10.29 15.10 16.14
N ASN A 42 -10.67 16.07 15.31
CA ASN A 42 -11.60 17.15 15.65
C ASN A 42 -13.06 16.81 15.34
N LEU A 43 -13.34 15.59 14.81
CA LEU A 43 -14.67 15.16 14.37
C LEU A 43 -15.32 16.16 13.38
N ASP A 44 -14.51 16.70 12.45
CA ASP A 44 -15.03 17.57 11.39
C ASP A 44 -15.82 16.75 10.38
N ILE A 45 -17.11 16.59 10.68
CA ILE A 45 -18.04 15.76 9.89
C ILE A 45 -18.15 16.28 8.46
N ALA A 46 -18.13 17.60 8.26
CA ALA A 46 -18.25 18.18 6.92
C ALA A 46 -17.06 17.78 6.02
N LEU A 47 -15.85 17.88 6.53
CA LEU A 47 -14.63 17.51 5.80
C LEU A 47 -14.55 16.01 5.55
N LEU A 48 -14.95 15.19 6.55
CA LEU A 48 -15.00 13.74 6.44
C LEU A 48 -16.05 13.29 5.40
N LEU A 49 -17.22 13.93 5.36
CA LEU A 49 -18.24 13.63 4.34
C LEU A 49 -17.74 13.94 2.93
N VAL A 50 -17.06 15.07 2.72
CA VAL A 50 -16.46 15.41 1.42
C VAL A 50 -15.40 14.38 1.01
N LEU A 51 -14.55 13.96 1.94
CA LEU A 51 -13.58 12.90 1.71
C LEU A 51 -14.26 11.57 1.32
N MET A 52 -15.33 11.19 2.04
CA MET A 52 -16.08 9.96 1.75
C MET A 52 -16.77 10.01 0.39
N VAL A 53 -17.42 11.13 0.05
CA VAL A 53 -18.03 11.31 -1.28
C VAL A 53 -16.96 11.22 -2.38
N GLY A 54 -15.79 11.81 -2.16
CA GLY A 54 -14.63 11.66 -3.05
C GLY A 54 -14.23 10.20 -3.21
N ALA A 55 -14.10 9.47 -2.10
CA ALA A 55 -13.71 8.06 -2.10
C ALA A 55 -14.77 7.18 -2.81
N VAL A 56 -16.04 7.35 -2.51
CA VAL A 56 -17.12 6.57 -3.16
C VAL A 56 -17.18 6.85 -4.67
N SER A 57 -17.08 8.11 -5.09
CA SER A 57 -17.05 8.47 -6.51
C SER A 57 -15.80 7.90 -7.21
N GLY A 58 -14.63 7.93 -6.56
CA GLY A 58 -13.41 7.30 -7.05
C GLY A 58 -13.54 5.79 -7.21
N LEU A 59 -14.12 5.12 -6.21
CA LEU A 59 -14.36 3.69 -6.24
C LEU A 59 -15.28 3.30 -7.43
N LEU A 60 -16.38 4.01 -7.62
CA LEU A 60 -17.31 3.73 -8.70
C LEU A 60 -16.70 4.01 -10.08
N CYS A 61 -15.97 5.10 -10.21
CA CYS A 61 -15.32 5.47 -11.47
C CYS A 61 -14.22 4.49 -11.82
N PHE A 62 -13.33 4.20 -10.87
CA PHE A 62 -12.18 3.33 -11.10
C PHE A 62 -12.57 1.87 -11.28
N SER A 63 -13.58 1.38 -10.57
CA SER A 63 -14.08 0.01 -10.76
C SER A 63 -14.64 -0.20 -12.17
N ARG A 64 -15.37 0.79 -12.71
CA ARG A 64 -15.84 0.75 -14.10
C ARG A 64 -14.70 0.80 -15.10
N LEU A 65 -13.70 1.66 -14.85
CA LEU A 65 -12.52 1.74 -15.68
C LEU A 65 -11.76 0.39 -15.70
N LEU A 66 -11.51 -0.17 -14.51
CA LEU A 66 -10.82 -1.46 -14.38
C LEU A 66 -11.61 -2.60 -15.04
N HIS A 67 -12.93 -2.61 -14.86
CA HIS A 67 -13.79 -3.59 -15.55
C HIS A 67 -13.68 -3.47 -17.08
N CYS A 68 -13.69 -2.25 -17.61
CA CYS A 68 -13.52 -2.00 -19.04
C CYS A 68 -12.14 -2.46 -19.54
N LEU A 69 -11.08 -2.14 -18.79
CA LEU A 69 -9.71 -2.57 -19.12
C LEU A 69 -9.57 -4.09 -19.11
N LEU A 70 -10.13 -4.76 -18.11
CA LEU A 70 -10.07 -6.22 -18.00
C LEU A 70 -10.88 -6.91 -19.11
N ARG A 71 -12.00 -6.32 -19.55
CA ARG A 71 -12.76 -6.86 -20.68
C ARG A 71 -12.09 -6.66 -22.03
N ARG A 72 -11.49 -5.49 -22.26
CA ARG A 72 -10.94 -5.11 -23.56
C ARG A 72 -9.46 -5.44 -23.72
N PHE A 73 -8.70 -5.32 -22.63
CA PHE A 73 -7.24 -5.48 -22.59
C PHE A 73 -6.83 -6.40 -21.45
N HIS A 74 -7.39 -7.61 -21.40
CA HIS A 74 -7.19 -8.54 -20.30
C HIS A 74 -5.71 -8.83 -20.02
N GLN A 75 -4.97 -9.25 -21.03
CA GLN A 75 -3.56 -9.65 -20.86
C GLN A 75 -2.65 -8.50 -20.40
N PRO A 76 -2.63 -7.31 -21.04
CA PRO A 76 -1.78 -6.22 -20.59
C PRO A 76 -2.21 -5.66 -19.22
N THR A 77 -3.50 -5.67 -18.88
CA THR A 77 -3.98 -5.25 -17.56
C THR A 77 -3.51 -6.22 -16.49
N MET A 78 -3.61 -7.52 -16.72
CA MET A 78 -3.10 -8.53 -15.78
C MET A 78 -1.59 -8.45 -15.62
N ALA A 79 -0.85 -8.24 -16.70
CA ALA A 79 0.60 -8.06 -16.65
C ALA A 79 0.99 -6.82 -15.84
N LEU A 80 0.25 -5.70 -16.01
CA LEU A 80 0.46 -4.47 -15.24
C LEU A 80 0.21 -4.69 -13.75
N LEU A 81 -0.93 -5.30 -13.38
CA LEU A 81 -1.28 -5.58 -11.99
C LEU A 81 -0.28 -6.53 -11.33
N THR A 82 0.18 -7.54 -12.07
CA THR A 82 1.22 -8.47 -11.61
C THR A 82 2.55 -7.74 -11.41
N GLY A 83 2.90 -6.81 -12.31
CA GLY A 83 4.08 -5.95 -12.17
C GLY A 83 4.03 -5.10 -10.90
N PHE A 84 2.87 -4.52 -10.55
CA PHE A 84 2.68 -3.80 -9.28
C PHE A 84 2.86 -4.70 -8.07
N LEU A 85 2.35 -5.94 -8.11
CA LEU A 85 2.58 -6.93 -7.05
C LEU A 85 4.06 -7.22 -6.86
N PHE A 86 4.79 -7.50 -7.93
CA PHE A 86 6.24 -7.73 -7.85
C PHE A 86 6.99 -6.51 -7.33
N GLY A 87 6.63 -5.31 -7.81
CA GLY A 87 7.21 -4.06 -7.32
C GLY A 87 6.96 -3.83 -5.81
N SER A 88 5.79 -4.21 -5.31
CA SER A 88 5.45 -4.09 -3.89
C SER A 88 6.24 -5.04 -2.96
N LEU A 89 6.78 -6.15 -3.49
CA LEU A 89 7.62 -7.07 -2.71
C LEU A 89 8.86 -6.38 -2.14
N ALA A 90 9.43 -5.42 -2.86
CA ALA A 90 10.56 -4.65 -2.35
C ALA A 90 10.19 -3.79 -1.12
N VAL A 91 8.92 -3.33 -1.06
CA VAL A 91 8.41 -2.55 0.08
C VAL A 91 8.11 -3.44 1.29
N VAL A 92 7.63 -4.67 1.04
CA VAL A 92 7.32 -5.65 2.10
C VAL A 92 8.56 -6.40 2.60
N TRP A 93 9.68 -6.31 1.86
CA TRP A 93 10.92 -7.00 2.21
C TRP A 93 11.34 -6.72 3.66
N PRO A 94 11.49 -7.76 4.52
CA PRO A 94 11.67 -7.56 5.95
C PRO A 94 13.05 -7.00 6.33
N TRP A 95 14.09 -7.32 5.56
CA TRP A 95 15.44 -6.90 5.85
C TRP A 95 15.78 -5.62 5.12
N LYS A 96 15.80 -4.51 5.88
CA LYS A 96 16.08 -3.17 5.35
C LYS A 96 17.18 -2.50 6.14
N ARG A 97 18.07 -1.82 5.42
CA ARG A 97 19.05 -0.92 6.00
C ARG A 97 18.52 0.51 5.94
N VAL A 98 18.50 1.18 7.07
CA VAL A 98 18.15 2.60 7.13
C VAL A 98 19.39 3.42 6.78
N LEU A 99 19.30 4.21 5.72
CA LEU A 99 20.38 5.09 5.27
C LEU A 99 20.30 6.46 5.92
N GLN A 100 19.09 6.97 6.11
CA GLN A 100 18.87 8.30 6.67
C GLN A 100 17.73 8.28 7.68
N TRP A 101 17.97 8.96 8.80
CA TRP A 101 16.97 9.23 9.82
C TRP A 101 16.54 10.68 9.71
N VAL A 102 15.24 10.93 9.68
CA VAL A 102 14.65 12.27 9.69
C VAL A 102 13.83 12.43 10.95
N GLN A 103 13.99 13.56 11.61
CA GLN A 103 13.19 13.90 12.76
C GLN A 103 11.76 14.24 12.32
N GLY A 104 10.80 13.41 12.71
CA GLY A 104 9.39 13.67 12.46
C GLY A 104 8.89 14.89 13.25
N SER A 105 7.74 15.41 12.87
CA SER A 105 7.05 16.50 13.61
C SER A 105 6.76 16.16 15.07
N ASP A 106 6.77 14.87 15.40
CA ASP A 106 6.53 14.33 16.75
C ASP A 106 7.83 14.19 17.58
N GLY A 107 8.96 14.73 17.09
CA GLY A 107 10.27 14.62 17.74
C GLY A 107 10.92 13.22 17.66
N GLN A 108 10.24 12.24 17.07
CA GLN A 108 10.77 10.88 16.90
C GLN A 108 11.59 10.76 15.61
N LEU A 109 12.69 10.01 15.68
CA LEU A 109 13.47 9.67 14.51
C LEU A 109 12.73 8.63 13.67
N LYS A 110 12.35 9.01 12.45
CA LYS A 110 11.72 8.12 11.47
C LYS A 110 12.70 7.81 10.34
N PRO A 111 12.75 6.56 9.87
CA PRO A 111 13.62 6.21 8.76
C PRO A 111 13.10 6.86 7.47
N ALA A 112 13.90 7.74 6.85
CA ALA A 112 13.53 8.44 5.62
C ALA A 112 13.91 7.64 4.37
N GLN A 113 15.07 6.99 4.38
CA GLN A 113 15.49 6.12 3.28
C GLN A 113 15.86 4.75 3.81
N GLN A 114 15.28 3.72 3.19
CA GLN A 114 15.55 2.33 3.48
C GLN A 114 15.92 1.61 2.18
N LEU A 115 16.98 0.81 2.22
CA LEU A 115 17.34 -0.09 1.13
C LEU A 115 17.07 -1.54 1.54
N PRO A 116 16.46 -2.36 0.68
CA PRO A 116 16.37 -3.79 0.91
C PRO A 116 17.78 -4.41 0.86
N VAL A 117 18.12 -5.19 1.86
CA VAL A 117 19.41 -5.87 1.98
C VAL A 117 19.20 -7.38 2.11
N SER A 118 20.25 -8.15 1.92
CA SER A 118 20.18 -9.61 2.15
C SER A 118 20.08 -9.91 3.66
N PRO A 119 19.52 -11.07 4.06
CA PRO A 119 19.43 -11.45 5.46
C PRO A 119 20.79 -11.52 6.15
N LEU A 120 21.84 -11.95 5.42
CA LEU A 120 23.21 -12.04 5.93
C LEU A 120 23.79 -10.65 6.17
N GLU A 121 23.54 -9.73 5.25
CA GLU A 121 23.97 -8.34 5.36
C GLU A 121 23.27 -7.63 6.53
N TYR A 122 21.97 -7.91 6.71
CA TYR A 122 21.21 -7.39 7.84
C TYR A 122 21.81 -7.80 9.19
N GLN A 123 22.22 -9.07 9.32
CA GLN A 123 22.88 -9.59 10.53
C GLN A 123 24.21 -8.87 10.81
N VAL A 124 25.00 -8.58 9.78
CA VAL A 124 26.27 -7.88 9.92
C VAL A 124 26.08 -6.44 10.42
N TYR A 125 25.02 -5.75 9.94
CA TYR A 125 24.78 -4.34 10.31
C TYR A 125 24.04 -4.17 11.63
N THR A 126 23.11 -5.05 11.97
CA THR A 126 22.27 -4.90 13.16
C THR A 126 22.74 -5.75 14.33
N GLY A 127 23.54 -6.78 14.08
CA GLY A 127 23.91 -7.78 15.09
C GLY A 127 22.76 -8.66 15.56
N GLN A 128 21.57 -8.53 14.92
CA GLN A 128 20.38 -9.29 15.28
C GLN A 128 20.18 -10.49 14.34
N ASP A 129 19.61 -11.57 14.88
CA ASP A 129 19.24 -12.72 14.09
C ASP A 129 18.17 -12.34 13.06
N PRO A 130 18.39 -12.65 11.77
CA PRO A 130 17.44 -12.29 10.69
C PRO A 130 16.15 -13.11 10.73
N GLN A 131 15.96 -13.99 11.70
CA GLN A 131 14.80 -14.87 11.90
C GLN A 131 14.32 -15.55 10.60
N LEU A 132 15.27 -16.00 9.81
CA LEU A 132 15.09 -16.55 8.46
C LEU A 132 14.08 -17.70 8.43
N TRP A 133 14.14 -18.58 9.43
CA TRP A 133 13.26 -19.75 9.54
C TRP A 133 11.80 -19.37 9.74
N TRP A 134 11.52 -18.33 10.55
CA TRP A 134 10.18 -17.82 10.74
C TRP A 134 9.65 -17.14 9.47
N CYS A 135 10.48 -16.36 8.80
CA CYS A 135 10.10 -15.71 7.53
C CYS A 135 9.79 -16.75 6.45
N LEU A 136 10.63 -17.77 6.28
CA LEU A 136 10.41 -18.85 5.32
C LEU A 136 9.16 -19.66 5.67
N GLY A 137 8.95 -19.99 6.94
CA GLY A 137 7.76 -20.68 7.41
C GLY A 137 6.47 -19.91 7.08
N LEU A 138 6.44 -18.61 7.36
CA LEU A 138 5.29 -17.76 7.05
C LEU A 138 5.06 -17.61 5.54
N MET A 139 6.13 -17.51 4.75
CA MET A 139 6.02 -17.47 3.28
C MET A 139 5.42 -18.77 2.74
N LEU A 140 5.85 -19.93 3.22
CA LEU A 140 5.31 -21.22 2.82
C LEU A 140 3.84 -21.38 3.23
N ILE A 141 3.48 -20.95 4.44
CA ILE A 141 2.07 -20.95 4.91
C ILE A 141 1.21 -20.06 4.01
N GLY A 142 1.66 -18.84 3.70
CA GLY A 142 0.95 -17.94 2.80
C GLY A 142 0.78 -18.52 1.40
N PHE A 143 1.83 -19.10 0.85
CA PHE A 143 1.78 -19.77 -0.45
C PHE A 143 0.82 -20.96 -0.45
N ALA A 144 0.90 -21.83 0.58
CA ALA A 144 0.02 -22.97 0.73
C ALA A 144 -1.45 -22.56 0.89
N ALA A 145 -1.73 -21.48 1.63
CA ALA A 145 -3.09 -20.94 1.79
C ALA A 145 -3.67 -20.49 0.44
N VAL A 146 -2.92 -19.72 -0.34
CA VAL A 146 -3.36 -19.27 -1.66
C VAL A 146 -3.53 -20.45 -2.62
N TRP A 147 -2.59 -21.39 -2.61
CA TRP A 147 -2.68 -22.60 -3.44
C TRP A 147 -3.90 -23.46 -3.09
N LEU A 148 -4.20 -23.65 -1.80
CA LEU A 148 -5.37 -24.40 -1.33
C LEU A 148 -6.69 -23.72 -1.75
N VAL A 149 -6.77 -22.39 -1.64
CA VAL A 149 -7.95 -21.63 -2.11
C VAL A 149 -8.11 -21.78 -3.61
N HIS A 150 -7.02 -21.66 -4.37
CA HIS A 150 -7.05 -21.83 -5.82
C HIS A 150 -7.44 -23.27 -6.22
N ALA A 151 -6.86 -24.28 -5.54
CA ALA A 151 -7.17 -25.69 -5.83
C ALA A 151 -8.61 -26.07 -5.48
N ARG A 152 -9.23 -25.45 -4.46
CA ARG A 152 -10.61 -25.75 -4.08
C ARG A 152 -11.66 -24.98 -4.88
N TRP A 153 -11.34 -23.78 -5.33
CA TRP A 153 -12.33 -22.85 -5.89
C TRP A 153 -11.93 -22.29 -7.27
N GLY A 154 -10.78 -22.67 -7.79
CA GLY A 154 -10.31 -22.23 -9.11
C GLY A 154 -10.97 -22.96 -10.29
N ASP A 155 -11.67 -24.07 -10.05
CA ASP A 155 -12.37 -24.86 -11.07
C ASP A 155 -13.91 -24.63 -11.08
N ALA A 156 -14.38 -23.59 -10.37
CA ALA A 156 -15.81 -23.28 -10.30
C ALA A 156 -16.21 -22.14 -11.24
#